data_9789d6fdf7fb41d50d87bea50b7beec2
#
_entry.id   9789d6fdf7fb41d50d87bea50b7beec2
#
_cell.length_a   1.000
_cell.length_b   1.000
_cell.length_c   1.000
_cell.angle_alpha   90.00
_cell.angle_beta   90.00
_cell.angle_gamma   90.00
#
_symmetry.space_group_name_H-M   'P 1'
#
loop_
_entity.id
_entity.type
_entity.pdbx_description
1 polymer ?
#
loop_
_entity_poly.entity_id
_entity_poly.type
_entity_poly.pdbx_seq_one_letter_code
_entity_poly.pdbx_strand_id
1 'polypeptide(L)'
;DRWVAEAHVLRAYFYMELLKWDGPVPIEKEPYGLDYDYSTLSRPTFEDCARFIVDDCEIALQSSNLPWRLTTLNEKIRMTKGIAMAIRSEASLFAASTYNNGGKDLWEWAYTINKDCLEQLKANGYELYTKCADTEKYYNNAYMEYFTLNNYIGTDPSDKETIWQSTEGYWPDPYTNPLYDVIGAPVLGNAQLTIVPSQELVDAYDMLATGKPVLDLSKPYNDEKHLSPNYNPNSGYDPANPYKGRDPRFQATIFYNNSPVLLGKEPAVVETYVGGNSEIRTSGNTNTRTGYYWRKRMVNGNCKAAGVAGYDGRFRFYRLGKIYLNAAEAAIE
;
A
#
# COMPACT_ATOMS: atom_id res chain seq x y z
N ASP A 1 -2.96 -24.19 -20.82
CA ASP A 1 -4.30 -23.95 -20.32
C ASP A 1 -4.29 -22.79 -19.31
N ARG A 2 -5.24 -21.82 -19.47
CA ARG A 2 -5.35 -20.64 -18.60
C ARG A 2 -5.53 -21.00 -17.11
N TRP A 3 -6.35 -22.00 -16.84
CA TRP A 3 -6.65 -22.43 -15.46
C TRP A 3 -5.43 -22.97 -14.72
N VAL A 4 -4.59 -23.71 -15.44
CA VAL A 4 -3.32 -24.21 -14.87
C VAL A 4 -2.38 -23.04 -14.57
N ALA A 5 -2.26 -22.09 -15.50
CA ALA A 5 -1.44 -20.91 -15.28
C ALA A 5 -1.95 -20.07 -14.09
N GLU A 6 -3.27 -19.88 -13.97
CA GLU A 6 -3.86 -19.18 -12.81
C GLU A 6 -3.60 -19.93 -11.50
N ALA A 7 -3.65 -21.27 -11.51
CA ALA A 7 -3.35 -22.07 -10.32
C ALA A 7 -1.90 -21.89 -9.86
N HIS A 8 -0.94 -21.82 -10.79
CA HIS A 8 0.47 -21.50 -10.47
C HIS A 8 0.60 -20.11 -9.85
N VAL A 9 -0.05 -19.08 -10.40
CA VAL A 9 -0.03 -17.74 -9.81
C VAL A 9 -0.63 -17.71 -8.41
N LEU A 10 -1.76 -18.44 -8.20
CA LEU A 10 -2.39 -18.54 -6.88
C LEU A 10 -1.48 -19.27 -5.87
N ARG A 11 -0.84 -20.37 -6.29
CA ARG A 11 0.09 -21.09 -5.42
C ARG A 11 1.27 -20.19 -5.05
N ALA A 12 1.86 -19.50 -6.01
CA ALA A 12 2.92 -18.52 -5.77
C ALA A 12 2.49 -17.45 -4.76
N TYR A 13 1.27 -16.91 -4.89
CA TYR A 13 0.72 -15.92 -3.97
C TYR A 13 0.57 -16.48 -2.55
N PHE A 14 -0.03 -17.65 -2.39
CA PHE A 14 -0.19 -18.24 -1.05
C PHE A 14 1.15 -18.56 -0.39
N TYR A 15 2.12 -19.07 -1.15
CA TYR A 15 3.48 -19.26 -0.63
C TYR A 15 4.15 -17.95 -0.26
N MET A 16 3.92 -16.87 -1.02
CA MET A 16 4.45 -15.53 -0.67
C MET A 16 3.84 -15.00 0.62
N GLU A 17 2.52 -15.18 0.83
CA GLU A 17 1.87 -14.79 2.08
C GLU A 17 2.39 -15.60 3.27
N LEU A 18 2.50 -16.93 3.14
CA LEU A 18 3.10 -17.78 4.18
C LEU A 18 4.55 -17.37 4.47
N LEU A 19 5.34 -17.13 3.44
CA LEU A 19 6.74 -16.72 3.58
C LEU A 19 6.90 -15.40 4.33
N LYS A 20 5.99 -14.45 4.12
CA LYS A 20 5.99 -13.15 4.81
C LYS A 20 5.64 -13.25 6.30
N TRP A 21 4.68 -14.12 6.66
CA TRP A 21 4.14 -14.16 8.01
C TRP A 21 4.78 -15.26 8.89
N ASP A 22 5.07 -16.41 8.31
CA ASP A 22 5.53 -17.60 9.02
C ASP A 22 7.01 -17.94 8.73
N GLY A 23 7.62 -17.23 7.76
CA GLY A 23 8.93 -17.59 7.23
C GLY A 23 8.86 -18.82 6.31
N PRO A 24 10.02 -19.50 6.04
CA PRO A 24 10.05 -20.66 5.16
C PRO A 24 9.10 -21.77 5.63
N VAL A 25 8.34 -22.33 4.68
CA VAL A 25 7.41 -23.45 4.89
C VAL A 25 7.76 -24.60 3.96
N PRO A 26 7.38 -25.86 4.29
CA PRO A 26 7.61 -26.98 3.38
C PRO A 26 7.03 -26.72 1.98
N ILE A 27 7.79 -27.11 0.95
CA ILE A 27 7.42 -26.88 -0.46
C ILE A 27 6.65 -28.11 -0.95
N GLU A 28 5.36 -27.90 -1.22
CA GLU A 28 4.45 -28.93 -1.68
C GLU A 28 4.24 -28.81 -3.20
N LYS A 29 4.78 -29.77 -3.94
CA LYS A 29 4.63 -29.79 -5.41
C LYS A 29 3.44 -30.64 -5.85
N GLU A 30 3.10 -31.65 -5.06
CA GLU A 30 2.02 -32.62 -5.33
C GLU A 30 1.22 -32.91 -4.04
N PRO A 31 -0.04 -33.30 -4.15
CA PRO A 31 -0.84 -33.69 -2.99
C PRO A 31 -0.27 -34.92 -2.30
N TYR A 32 -0.25 -34.92 -0.99
CA TYR A 32 0.14 -36.10 -0.20
C TYR A 32 -0.97 -37.15 -0.17
N GLY A 33 -0.57 -38.41 -0.08
CA GLY A 33 -1.49 -39.52 0.21
C GLY A 33 -2.04 -39.43 1.64
N LEU A 34 -3.15 -40.16 1.88
CA LEU A 34 -3.78 -40.17 3.21
C LEU A 34 -2.88 -40.72 4.35
N ASP A 35 -1.94 -41.59 3.99
CA ASP A 35 -1.01 -42.24 4.94
C ASP A 35 0.37 -41.56 4.98
N TYR A 36 0.47 -40.31 4.51
CA TYR A 36 1.74 -39.60 4.46
C TYR A 36 2.24 -39.25 5.87
N ASP A 37 3.52 -39.55 6.15
CA ASP A 37 4.15 -39.18 7.42
C ASP A 37 4.64 -37.72 7.38
N TYR A 38 3.83 -36.82 7.91
CA TYR A 38 4.13 -35.39 7.97
C TYR A 38 5.34 -35.03 8.86
N SER A 39 5.79 -35.97 9.72
CA SER A 39 6.98 -35.75 10.56
C SER A 39 8.28 -35.68 9.77
N THR A 40 8.25 -36.15 8.53
CA THR A 40 9.38 -36.10 7.59
C THR A 40 9.56 -34.74 6.91
N LEU A 41 8.57 -33.86 7.01
CA LEU A 41 8.64 -32.53 6.41
C LEU A 41 9.64 -31.64 7.15
N SER A 42 10.50 -30.97 6.39
CA SER A 42 11.43 -29.97 6.91
C SER A 42 11.18 -28.59 6.28
N ARG A 43 11.49 -27.54 7.01
CA ARG A 43 11.48 -26.18 6.46
C ARG A 43 12.72 -25.98 5.59
N PRO A 44 12.56 -25.56 4.32
CA PRO A 44 13.68 -25.20 3.45
C PRO A 44 14.27 -23.85 3.86
N THR A 45 15.22 -23.32 3.08
CA THR A 45 15.71 -21.95 3.27
C THR A 45 14.70 -20.94 2.74
N PHE A 46 14.85 -19.67 3.15
CA PHE A 46 14.05 -18.58 2.61
C PHE A 46 14.25 -18.44 1.09
N GLU A 47 15.49 -18.59 0.64
CA GLU A 47 15.85 -18.59 -0.78
C GLU A 47 15.12 -19.69 -1.56
N ASP A 48 15.08 -20.93 -1.03
CA ASP A 48 14.41 -22.04 -1.70
C ASP A 48 12.92 -21.77 -1.90
N CYS A 49 12.25 -21.24 -0.86
CA CYS A 49 10.85 -20.82 -0.97
C CYS A 49 10.65 -19.69 -2.01
N ALA A 50 11.51 -18.69 -1.98
CA ALA A 50 11.43 -17.58 -2.92
C ALA A 50 11.67 -18.03 -4.37
N ARG A 51 12.62 -18.93 -4.60
CA ARG A 51 12.85 -19.52 -5.94
C ARG A 51 11.65 -20.35 -6.40
N PHE A 52 11.05 -21.13 -5.52
CA PHE A 52 9.84 -21.87 -5.84
C PHE A 52 8.68 -20.94 -6.25
N ILE A 53 8.51 -19.82 -5.55
CA ILE A 53 7.51 -18.78 -5.90
C ILE A 53 7.81 -18.19 -7.28
N VAL A 54 9.08 -17.88 -7.55
CA VAL A 54 9.53 -17.34 -8.84
C VAL A 54 9.29 -18.35 -9.96
N ASP A 55 9.63 -19.62 -9.75
CA ASP A 55 9.45 -20.70 -10.74
C ASP A 55 7.97 -20.88 -11.09
N ASP A 56 7.07 -20.86 -10.11
CA ASP A 56 5.62 -20.93 -10.35
C ASP A 56 5.14 -19.75 -11.20
N CYS A 57 5.61 -18.55 -10.90
CA CYS A 57 5.31 -17.38 -11.70
C CYS A 57 5.83 -17.53 -13.14
N GLU A 58 7.05 -18.05 -13.33
CA GLU A 58 7.63 -18.26 -14.67
C GLU A 58 6.89 -19.30 -15.48
N ILE A 59 6.44 -20.39 -14.86
CA ILE A 59 5.58 -21.38 -15.53
C ILE A 59 4.26 -20.71 -15.99
N ALA A 60 3.64 -19.91 -15.15
CA ALA A 60 2.40 -19.20 -15.50
C ALA A 60 2.60 -18.22 -16.66
N LEU A 61 3.74 -17.50 -16.68
CA LEU A 61 4.07 -16.50 -17.70
C LEU A 61 4.23 -17.11 -19.11
N GLN A 62 4.58 -18.40 -19.22
CA GLN A 62 4.68 -19.11 -20.51
C GLN A 62 3.32 -19.33 -21.17
N SER A 63 2.22 -19.29 -20.41
CA SER A 63 0.88 -19.50 -20.98
C SER A 63 0.48 -18.34 -21.90
N SER A 64 0.17 -18.65 -23.16
CA SER A 64 -0.41 -17.69 -24.11
C SER A 64 -1.83 -17.25 -23.74
N ASN A 65 -2.55 -18.06 -22.95
CA ASN A 65 -3.94 -17.83 -22.58
C ASN A 65 -4.09 -17.00 -21.28
N LEU A 66 -3.02 -16.77 -20.52
CA LEU A 66 -3.05 -15.92 -19.34
C LEU A 66 -2.93 -14.46 -19.77
N PRO A 67 -3.94 -13.59 -19.51
CA PRO A 67 -3.88 -12.21 -19.94
C PRO A 67 -2.88 -11.40 -19.11
N TRP A 68 -2.32 -10.35 -19.70
CA TRP A 68 -1.47 -9.42 -18.95
C TRP A 68 -2.25 -8.61 -17.93
N ARG A 69 -3.48 -8.24 -18.27
CA ARG A 69 -4.33 -7.38 -17.46
C ARG A 69 -5.79 -7.77 -17.62
N LEU A 70 -6.60 -7.57 -16.59
CA LEU A 70 -8.05 -7.71 -16.68
C LEU A 70 -8.64 -6.48 -17.36
N THR A 71 -9.61 -6.70 -18.22
CA THR A 71 -10.31 -5.66 -18.99
C THR A 71 -11.82 -5.69 -18.79
N THR A 72 -12.33 -6.64 -18.01
CA THR A 72 -13.76 -6.82 -17.77
C THR A 72 -14.05 -7.06 -16.29
N LEU A 73 -15.20 -6.56 -15.82
CA LEU A 73 -15.67 -6.76 -14.44
C LEU A 73 -15.92 -8.23 -14.09
N ASN A 74 -16.34 -9.03 -15.07
CA ASN A 74 -16.64 -10.44 -14.83
C ASN A 74 -15.41 -11.26 -14.46
N GLU A 75 -14.22 -10.76 -14.77
CA GLU A 75 -12.95 -11.43 -14.49
C GLU A 75 -12.19 -10.82 -13.31
N LYS A 76 -12.80 -9.90 -12.55
CA LYS A 76 -12.13 -9.10 -11.49
C LYS A 76 -11.37 -9.90 -10.42
N ILE A 77 -11.67 -11.18 -10.26
CA ILE A 77 -11.00 -12.09 -9.30
C ILE A 77 -9.95 -12.99 -9.93
N ARG A 78 -9.79 -12.94 -11.26
CA ARG A 78 -8.91 -13.87 -11.97
C ARG A 78 -7.45 -13.40 -11.95
N MET A 79 -6.53 -14.38 -12.04
CA MET A 79 -5.10 -14.10 -12.08
C MET A 79 -4.65 -13.62 -13.45
N THR A 80 -3.53 -12.90 -13.48
CA THR A 80 -2.95 -12.31 -14.69
C THR A 80 -1.43 -12.45 -14.69
N LYS A 81 -0.81 -12.26 -15.85
CA LYS A 81 0.66 -12.15 -15.96
C LYS A 81 1.21 -10.98 -15.15
N GLY A 82 0.47 -9.86 -15.09
CA GLY A 82 0.87 -8.72 -14.26
C GLY A 82 0.97 -9.07 -12.77
N ILE A 83 0.03 -9.88 -12.26
CA ILE A 83 0.06 -10.37 -10.87
C ILE A 83 1.27 -11.30 -10.67
N ALA A 84 1.52 -12.23 -11.59
CA ALA A 84 2.70 -13.10 -11.53
C ALA A 84 4.01 -12.31 -11.49
N MET A 85 4.14 -11.26 -12.34
CA MET A 85 5.30 -10.36 -12.32
C MET A 85 5.47 -9.65 -10.97
N ALA A 86 4.39 -9.21 -10.35
CA ALA A 86 4.46 -8.50 -9.07
C ALA A 86 4.86 -9.42 -7.91
N ILE A 87 4.34 -10.66 -7.87
CA ILE A 87 4.70 -11.66 -6.86
C ILE A 87 6.18 -12.04 -7.03
N ARG A 88 6.63 -12.29 -8.24
CA ARG A 88 8.01 -12.61 -8.59
C ARG A 88 8.99 -11.51 -8.16
N SER A 89 8.62 -10.25 -8.41
CA SER A 89 9.36 -9.06 -7.97
C SER A 89 9.49 -9.00 -6.43
N GLU A 90 8.41 -9.22 -5.71
CA GLU A 90 8.40 -9.18 -4.25
C GLU A 90 9.20 -10.33 -3.64
N ALA A 91 9.02 -11.56 -4.12
CA ALA A 91 9.70 -12.74 -3.60
C ALA A 91 11.23 -12.64 -3.73
N SER A 92 11.72 -12.20 -4.88
CA SER A 92 13.16 -12.04 -5.12
C SER A 92 13.78 -10.95 -4.22
N LEU A 93 13.10 -9.83 -4.04
CA LEU A 93 13.57 -8.75 -3.18
C LEU A 93 13.63 -9.16 -1.70
N PHE A 94 12.58 -9.84 -1.20
CA PHE A 94 12.56 -10.33 0.18
C PHE A 94 13.69 -11.33 0.46
N ALA A 95 13.99 -12.23 -0.49
CA ALA A 95 15.07 -13.19 -0.33
C ALA A 95 16.45 -12.52 -0.35
N ALA A 96 16.65 -11.44 -1.08
CA ALA A 96 17.91 -10.72 -1.16
C ALA A 96 18.21 -9.90 0.11
N SER A 97 17.17 -9.51 0.88
CA SER A 97 17.38 -8.71 2.08
C SER A 97 18.33 -9.39 3.06
N THR A 98 19.16 -8.62 3.74
CA THR A 98 20.17 -9.10 4.69
C THR A 98 19.57 -9.94 5.82
N TYR A 99 18.29 -9.75 6.13
CA TYR A 99 17.57 -10.52 7.14
C TYR A 99 17.25 -11.96 6.67
N ASN A 100 17.02 -12.16 5.36
CA ASN A 100 16.50 -13.41 4.81
C ASN A 100 17.50 -14.18 3.95
N ASN A 101 18.60 -13.55 3.51
CA ASN A 101 19.51 -14.12 2.51
C ASN A 101 20.40 -15.26 3.04
N GLY A 102 20.38 -15.54 4.33
CA GLY A 102 21.20 -16.60 4.92
C GLY A 102 22.72 -16.35 4.80
N GLY A 103 23.14 -15.09 4.69
CA GLY A 103 24.53 -14.68 4.51
C GLY A 103 25.03 -14.75 3.06
N LYS A 104 24.14 -14.95 2.08
CA LYS A 104 24.46 -14.95 0.65
C LYS A 104 24.19 -13.58 0.04
N ASP A 105 24.92 -13.25 -1.01
CA ASP A 105 24.60 -12.10 -1.85
C ASP A 105 23.61 -12.55 -2.94
N LEU A 106 22.35 -12.08 -2.84
CA LEU A 106 21.27 -12.37 -3.80
C LEU A 106 20.79 -11.11 -4.52
N TRP A 107 21.47 -9.97 -4.36
CA TRP A 107 21.02 -8.70 -4.92
C TRP A 107 21.08 -8.65 -6.44
N GLU A 108 22.09 -9.26 -7.06
CA GLU A 108 22.17 -9.36 -8.53
C GLU A 108 21.00 -10.18 -9.11
N TRP A 109 20.63 -11.27 -8.45
CA TRP A 109 19.46 -12.07 -8.83
C TRP A 109 18.16 -11.27 -8.67
N ALA A 110 17.98 -10.60 -7.54
CA ALA A 110 16.81 -9.75 -7.30
C ALA A 110 16.74 -8.59 -8.31
N TYR A 111 17.85 -7.94 -8.61
CA TYR A 111 17.93 -6.87 -9.60
C TYR A 111 17.51 -7.35 -10.99
N THR A 112 18.07 -8.47 -11.43
CA THR A 112 17.74 -9.04 -12.76
C THR A 112 16.24 -9.32 -12.88
N ILE A 113 15.63 -9.94 -11.86
CA ILE A 113 14.19 -10.22 -11.84
C ILE A 113 13.38 -8.94 -11.80
N ASN A 114 13.71 -7.99 -10.94
CA ASN A 114 12.93 -6.77 -10.78
C ASN A 114 13.01 -5.86 -12.01
N LYS A 115 14.16 -5.81 -12.67
CA LYS A 115 14.35 -5.12 -13.94
C LYS A 115 13.46 -5.72 -15.03
N ASP A 116 13.52 -7.05 -15.20
CA ASP A 116 12.65 -7.74 -16.16
C ASP A 116 11.16 -7.52 -15.85
N CYS A 117 10.74 -7.64 -14.59
CA CYS A 117 9.36 -7.37 -14.19
C CYS A 117 8.92 -5.96 -14.59
N LEU A 118 9.73 -4.95 -14.32
CA LEU A 118 9.41 -3.57 -14.67
C LEU A 118 9.32 -3.36 -16.17
N GLU A 119 10.28 -3.88 -16.95
CA GLU A 119 10.30 -3.77 -18.40
C GLU A 119 9.10 -4.46 -19.05
N GLN A 120 8.78 -5.68 -18.63
CA GLN A 120 7.64 -6.44 -19.15
C GLN A 120 6.30 -5.80 -18.81
N LEU A 121 6.12 -5.32 -17.58
CA LEU A 121 4.90 -4.62 -17.21
C LEU A 121 4.70 -3.35 -18.05
N LYS A 122 5.74 -2.54 -18.24
CA LYS A 122 5.67 -1.35 -19.12
C LYS A 122 5.37 -1.71 -20.57
N ALA A 123 6.05 -2.73 -21.11
CA ALA A 123 5.81 -3.20 -22.49
C ALA A 123 4.36 -3.69 -22.71
N ASN A 124 3.67 -4.11 -21.64
CA ASN A 124 2.30 -4.62 -21.68
C ASN A 124 1.27 -3.63 -21.14
N GLY A 125 1.58 -2.32 -21.21
CA GLY A 125 0.63 -1.23 -21.04
C GLY A 125 0.38 -0.81 -19.59
N TYR A 126 1.24 -1.20 -18.65
CA TYR A 126 1.21 -0.63 -17.31
C TYR A 126 1.98 0.70 -17.28
N GLU A 127 1.39 1.71 -16.65
CA GLU A 127 1.94 3.07 -16.53
C GLU A 127 1.63 3.62 -15.14
N LEU A 128 2.47 4.51 -14.61
CA LEU A 128 2.15 5.22 -13.38
C LEU A 128 0.92 6.11 -13.58
N TYR A 129 0.08 6.20 -12.56
CA TYR A 129 -1.07 7.07 -12.55
C TYR A 129 -0.62 8.53 -12.40
N THR A 130 -0.93 9.37 -13.38
CA THR A 130 -0.49 10.77 -13.43
C THR A 130 -1.65 11.76 -13.46
N LYS A 131 -2.89 11.29 -13.50
CA LYS A 131 -4.06 12.17 -13.53
C LYS A 131 -4.30 12.80 -12.18
N CYS A 132 -4.72 14.04 -12.20
CA CYS A 132 -5.13 14.78 -11.02
C CYS A 132 -6.30 15.68 -11.42
N ALA A 133 -7.40 15.58 -10.66
CA ALA A 133 -8.50 16.51 -10.78
C ALA A 133 -8.09 17.90 -10.28
N ASP A 134 -8.93 18.91 -10.51
CA ASP A 134 -8.71 20.29 -10.13
C ASP A 134 -8.20 20.44 -8.68
N THR A 135 -7.03 21.06 -8.54
CA THR A 135 -6.31 21.21 -7.27
C THR A 135 -6.69 22.48 -6.51
N GLU A 136 -7.49 23.38 -7.07
CA GLU A 136 -7.79 24.70 -6.46
C GLU A 136 -8.69 24.57 -5.23
N LYS A 137 -9.53 23.53 -5.16
CA LYS A 137 -10.50 23.36 -4.07
C LYS A 137 -9.99 22.57 -2.89
N TYR A 138 -9.01 21.70 -3.10
CA TYR A 138 -8.40 20.87 -2.05
C TYR A 138 -7.05 20.37 -2.54
N TYR A 139 -6.14 20.11 -1.60
CA TYR A 139 -4.86 19.50 -1.94
C TYR A 139 -5.08 18.16 -2.62
N ASN A 140 -4.84 18.13 -3.92
CA ASN A 140 -4.90 16.92 -4.70
C ASN A 140 -3.62 16.80 -5.54
N ASN A 141 -3.11 15.60 -5.62
CA ASN A 141 -2.01 15.24 -6.49
C ASN A 141 -2.29 13.85 -7.06
N ALA A 142 -1.58 13.46 -8.11
CA ALA A 142 -1.84 12.20 -8.79
C ALA A 142 -1.75 10.99 -7.84
N TYR A 143 -0.84 11.00 -6.87
CA TYR A 143 -0.72 9.95 -5.87
C TYR A 143 -1.96 9.89 -4.96
N MET A 144 -2.46 11.03 -4.48
CA MET A 144 -3.66 11.08 -3.67
C MET A 144 -4.87 10.63 -4.48
N GLU A 145 -5.04 11.16 -5.69
CA GLU A 145 -6.11 10.77 -6.62
C GLU A 145 -6.14 9.26 -6.80
N TYR A 146 -4.99 8.65 -7.13
CA TYR A 146 -4.86 7.23 -7.32
C TYR A 146 -5.37 6.41 -6.11
N PHE A 147 -5.02 6.80 -4.88
CA PHE A 147 -5.45 6.07 -3.69
C PHE A 147 -6.87 6.36 -3.22
N THR A 148 -7.46 7.44 -3.70
CA THR A 148 -8.85 7.83 -3.39
C THR A 148 -9.84 7.46 -4.49
N LEU A 149 -9.37 6.90 -5.62
CA LEU A 149 -10.24 6.40 -6.68
C LEU A 149 -11.12 5.25 -6.20
N ASN A 150 -12.38 5.35 -6.59
CA ASN A 150 -13.39 4.31 -6.41
C ASN A 150 -13.64 3.59 -7.72
N ASN A 151 -12.65 2.90 -8.24
CA ASN A 151 -12.75 2.19 -9.51
C ASN A 151 -12.34 0.72 -9.38
N TYR A 152 -12.92 -0.13 -10.23
CA TYR A 152 -12.45 -1.50 -10.41
C TYR A 152 -11.34 -1.52 -11.45
N ILE A 153 -10.36 -2.39 -11.23
CA ILE A 153 -9.36 -2.70 -12.24
C ILE A 153 -10.08 -3.09 -13.57
N GLY A 154 -9.63 -2.48 -14.66
CA GLY A 154 -10.19 -2.71 -15.98
C GLY A 154 -11.44 -1.90 -16.33
N THR A 155 -12.06 -1.16 -15.39
CA THR A 155 -13.21 -0.29 -15.68
C THR A 155 -12.85 1.16 -15.90
N ASP A 156 -11.73 1.62 -15.32
CA ASP A 156 -11.18 2.93 -15.59
C ASP A 156 -9.95 2.78 -16.49
N PRO A 157 -10.04 3.16 -17.77
CA PRO A 157 -8.93 3.07 -18.70
C PRO A 157 -7.75 3.96 -18.32
N SER A 158 -7.95 4.90 -17.39
CA SER A 158 -6.90 5.77 -16.89
C SER A 158 -6.07 5.14 -15.77
N ASP A 159 -6.59 4.14 -15.05
CA ASP A 159 -5.84 3.38 -14.06
C ASP A 159 -5.05 2.26 -14.75
N LYS A 160 -3.85 2.58 -15.18
CA LYS A 160 -2.89 1.63 -15.70
C LYS A 160 -1.84 1.21 -14.65
N GLU A 161 -1.90 1.80 -13.45
CA GLU A 161 -0.94 1.51 -12.38
C GLU A 161 -1.33 0.29 -11.56
N THR A 162 -2.61 0.07 -11.30
CA THR A 162 -3.08 -1.04 -10.51
C THR A 162 -2.82 -2.37 -11.22
N ILE A 163 -2.08 -3.26 -10.54
CA ILE A 163 -1.82 -4.63 -10.99
C ILE A 163 -2.85 -5.57 -10.38
N TRP A 164 -3.05 -5.48 -9.06
CA TRP A 164 -4.03 -6.29 -8.34
C TRP A 164 -4.62 -5.52 -7.16
N GLN A 165 -5.92 -5.69 -6.96
CA GLN A 165 -6.65 -5.04 -5.86
C GLN A 165 -7.72 -5.96 -5.29
N SER A 166 -8.21 -5.64 -4.08
CA SER A 166 -9.36 -6.32 -3.51
C SER A 166 -10.60 -6.17 -4.41
N THR A 167 -11.38 -7.22 -4.49
CA THR A 167 -12.63 -7.21 -5.28
C THR A 167 -13.75 -6.49 -4.56
N GLU A 168 -13.65 -6.41 -3.24
CA GLU A 168 -14.62 -5.78 -2.37
C GLU A 168 -14.00 -4.56 -1.71
N GLY A 169 -14.59 -3.43 -1.92
CA GLY A 169 -14.34 -2.18 -1.22
C GLY A 169 -15.63 -1.57 -0.76
N TYR A 170 -16.75 -2.18 -1.19
CA TYR A 170 -18.09 -1.80 -0.81
C TYR A 170 -18.71 -2.85 0.11
N TRP A 171 -19.03 -2.44 1.31
CA TRP A 171 -19.93 -3.19 2.17
C TRP A 171 -21.35 -2.68 1.90
N PRO A 172 -22.29 -3.55 1.53
CA PRO A 172 -23.66 -3.14 1.25
C PRO A 172 -24.37 -2.56 2.50
N ASP A 173 -23.83 -2.81 3.67
CA ASP A 173 -24.34 -2.26 4.92
C ASP A 173 -23.49 -1.06 5.37
N PRO A 174 -24.05 0.17 5.35
CA PRO A 174 -23.33 1.37 5.79
C PRO A 174 -22.97 1.36 7.28
N TYR A 175 -23.53 0.43 8.05
CA TYR A 175 -23.26 0.30 9.49
C TYR A 175 -22.10 -0.65 9.81
N THR A 176 -21.62 -1.44 8.84
CA THR A 176 -20.61 -2.48 9.06
C THR A 176 -19.34 -2.30 8.25
N ASN A 177 -19.05 -1.10 7.73
CA ASN A 177 -17.74 -0.85 7.09
C ASN A 177 -16.65 -0.63 8.15
N PRO A 178 -15.94 -1.68 8.59
CA PRO A 178 -15.01 -1.55 9.70
C PRO A 178 -13.84 -0.63 9.40
N LEU A 179 -13.41 -0.54 8.15
CA LEU A 179 -12.27 0.29 7.81
C LEU A 179 -12.61 1.78 7.90
N TYR A 180 -13.75 2.18 7.33
CA TYR A 180 -14.19 3.58 7.38
C TYR A 180 -14.40 4.05 8.84
N ASP A 181 -15.03 3.21 9.65
CA ASP A 181 -15.32 3.52 11.05
C ASP A 181 -14.07 3.55 11.92
N VAL A 182 -12.99 2.88 11.53
CA VAL A 182 -11.76 2.78 12.34
C VAL A 182 -10.63 3.73 11.91
N ILE A 183 -10.72 4.36 10.73
CA ILE A 183 -9.66 5.23 10.21
C ILE A 183 -10.07 6.68 9.91
N GLY A 184 -11.36 6.95 9.73
CA GLY A 184 -11.83 8.25 9.28
C GLY A 184 -11.90 9.31 10.39
N ALA A 185 -11.90 10.58 10.01
CA ALA A 185 -12.09 11.70 10.93
C ALA A 185 -13.60 11.89 11.28
N PRO A 186 -13.95 12.34 12.50
CA PRO A 186 -15.33 12.59 12.91
C PRO A 186 -16.13 13.51 11.98
N VAL A 187 -15.51 14.53 11.40
CA VAL A 187 -16.14 15.42 10.41
C VAL A 187 -16.71 14.65 9.20
N LEU A 188 -16.17 13.48 8.88
CA LEU A 188 -16.68 12.59 7.84
C LEU A 188 -17.87 11.73 8.27
N GLY A 189 -18.34 11.86 9.52
CA GLY A 189 -19.39 11.05 10.10
C GLY A 189 -18.89 9.73 10.69
N ASN A 190 -17.62 9.65 11.06
CA ASN A 190 -17.03 8.49 11.69
C ASN A 190 -17.60 8.27 13.10
N ALA A 191 -17.85 7.01 13.48
CA ALA A 191 -18.42 6.64 14.76
C ALA A 191 -17.42 5.99 15.73
N GLN A 192 -16.35 5.41 15.22
CA GLN A 192 -15.34 4.72 16.03
C GLN A 192 -13.95 4.92 15.40
N LEU A 193 -12.94 5.09 16.25
CA LEU A 193 -11.57 5.26 15.81
C LEU A 193 -10.65 4.35 16.62
N THR A 194 -9.93 3.47 15.94
CA THR A 194 -8.98 2.55 16.58
C THR A 194 -7.56 2.74 16.10
N ILE A 195 -7.37 3.31 14.89
CA ILE A 195 -6.07 3.47 14.25
C ILE A 195 -5.87 4.94 13.88
N VAL A 196 -4.80 5.52 14.38
CA VAL A 196 -4.39 6.90 14.09
C VAL A 196 -2.91 6.95 13.70
N PRO A 197 -2.51 7.87 12.80
CA PRO A 197 -1.10 8.12 12.52
C PRO A 197 -0.36 8.58 13.78
N SER A 198 0.85 8.09 14.00
CA SER A 198 1.74 8.59 15.04
C SER A 198 2.48 9.85 14.57
N GLN A 199 3.09 10.59 15.53
CA GLN A 199 3.93 11.73 15.19
C GLN A 199 5.16 11.29 14.40
N GLU A 200 5.75 10.14 14.72
CA GLU A 200 6.91 9.61 14.02
C GLU A 200 6.60 9.34 12.53
N LEU A 201 5.41 8.82 12.24
CA LEU A 201 4.98 8.65 10.84
C LEU A 201 4.84 10.00 10.13
N VAL A 202 4.31 11.03 10.81
CA VAL A 202 4.21 12.38 10.27
C VAL A 202 5.60 12.96 10.01
N ASP A 203 6.53 12.79 10.93
CA ASP A 203 7.89 13.30 10.81
C ASP A 203 8.74 12.56 9.77
N ALA A 204 8.37 11.32 9.42
CA ALA A 204 9.04 10.53 8.38
C ALA A 204 8.83 11.05 6.95
N TYR A 205 7.90 11.99 6.72
CA TYR A 205 7.78 12.64 5.42
C TYR A 205 8.78 13.77 5.29
N ASP A 206 9.64 13.71 4.28
CA ASP A 206 10.69 14.69 4.03
C ASP A 206 10.16 16.07 3.60
N MET A 207 11.04 17.06 3.60
CA MET A 207 10.74 18.37 3.00
C MET A 207 10.91 18.31 1.49
N LEU A 208 9.88 18.70 0.73
CA LEU A 208 9.86 18.61 -0.74
C LEU A 208 11.01 19.39 -1.40
N ALA A 209 11.31 20.60 -0.89
CA ALA A 209 12.29 21.47 -1.51
C ALA A 209 13.74 21.00 -1.36
N THR A 210 14.03 20.23 -0.32
CA THR A 210 15.40 19.81 0.01
C THR A 210 15.62 18.31 -0.10
N GLY A 211 14.53 17.51 -0.13
CA GLY A 211 14.59 16.06 -0.02
C GLY A 211 15.18 15.57 1.31
N LYS A 212 15.20 16.43 2.35
CA LYS A 212 15.81 16.09 3.63
C LYS A 212 14.76 15.77 4.68
N PRO A 213 15.06 14.84 5.61
CA PRO A 213 14.19 14.52 6.72
C PRO A 213 14.00 15.71 7.65
N VAL A 214 12.81 15.81 8.23
CA VAL A 214 12.43 16.85 9.19
C VAL A 214 13.27 16.76 10.45
N LEU A 215 13.53 15.55 10.91
CA LEU A 215 14.34 15.28 12.09
C LEU A 215 15.77 14.90 11.72
N ASP A 216 16.72 15.16 12.65
CA ASP A 216 18.07 14.60 12.57
C ASP A 216 17.99 13.09 12.85
N LEU A 217 18.16 12.26 11.82
CA LEU A 217 18.03 10.80 11.94
C LEU A 217 19.11 10.16 12.84
N SER A 218 20.22 10.85 13.12
CA SER A 218 21.25 10.36 14.04
C SER A 218 20.79 10.42 15.50
N LYS A 219 19.93 11.41 15.83
CA LYS A 219 19.33 11.60 17.13
C LYS A 219 17.98 12.31 17.00
N PRO A 220 16.91 11.59 16.59
CA PRO A 220 15.65 12.24 16.19
C PRO A 220 14.93 12.96 17.33
N TYR A 221 15.14 12.54 18.58
CA TYR A 221 14.56 13.16 19.76
C TYR A 221 15.60 13.38 20.85
N ASN A 222 15.45 14.47 21.61
CA ASN A 222 16.35 14.81 22.72
C ASN A 222 15.98 14.11 24.04
N ASP A 223 14.81 13.50 24.09
CA ASP A 223 14.26 12.81 25.26
C ASP A 223 13.62 11.46 24.88
N GLU A 224 13.55 10.55 25.86
CA GLU A 224 12.99 9.19 25.68
C GLU A 224 11.49 9.16 25.42
N LYS A 225 10.77 10.24 25.76
CA LYS A 225 9.30 10.33 25.56
C LYS A 225 8.91 10.93 24.21
N HIS A 226 9.87 11.23 23.36
CA HIS A 226 9.66 11.87 22.05
C HIS A 226 8.92 13.23 22.11
N LEU A 227 9.07 13.97 23.22
CA LEU A 227 8.44 15.28 23.41
C LEU A 227 9.32 16.45 22.98
N SER A 228 10.60 16.19 22.73
CA SER A 228 11.58 17.20 22.33
C SER A 228 12.26 16.79 21.01
N PRO A 229 11.60 17.03 19.86
CA PRO A 229 12.11 16.66 18.55
C PRO A 229 13.39 17.44 18.22
N ASN A 230 14.37 16.74 17.65
CA ASN A 230 15.61 17.32 17.17
C ASN A 230 15.48 17.61 15.67
N TYR A 231 15.03 18.81 15.33
CA TYR A 231 14.83 19.20 13.94
C TYR A 231 16.15 19.33 13.18
N ASN A 232 16.16 18.80 11.95
CA ASN A 232 17.28 18.93 11.04
C ASN A 232 17.38 20.38 10.52
N PRO A 233 18.41 21.14 10.89
CA PRO A 233 18.53 22.56 10.51
C PRO A 233 18.70 22.76 8.99
N ASN A 234 19.09 21.70 8.26
CA ASN A 234 19.32 21.75 6.83
C ASN A 234 18.09 21.28 6.02
N SER A 235 16.97 20.93 6.69
CA SER A 235 15.76 20.46 6.03
C SER A 235 14.92 21.59 5.44
N GLY A 236 14.99 22.78 6.04
CA GLY A 236 14.07 23.88 5.74
C GLY A 236 12.71 23.73 6.42
N TYR A 237 12.59 22.84 7.41
CA TYR A 237 11.37 22.66 8.19
C TYR A 237 11.12 23.84 9.11
N ASP A 238 9.86 24.30 9.14
CA ASP A 238 9.39 25.35 10.04
C ASP A 238 8.41 24.78 11.07
N PRO A 239 8.77 24.69 12.36
CA PRO A 239 7.87 24.19 13.40
C PRO A 239 6.59 25.03 13.60
N ALA A 240 6.58 26.31 13.19
CA ALA A 240 5.39 27.15 13.24
C ALA A 240 4.40 26.83 12.09
N ASN A 241 4.88 26.20 11.04
CA ASN A 241 4.10 25.77 9.87
C ASN A 241 4.36 24.31 9.52
N PRO A 242 4.08 23.34 10.41
CA PRO A 242 4.60 21.97 10.37
C PRO A 242 4.16 21.15 9.16
N TYR A 243 3.11 21.59 8.48
CA TYR A 243 2.51 20.86 7.35
C TYR A 243 2.86 21.46 5.99
N LYS A 244 3.54 22.59 5.97
CA LYS A 244 3.89 23.30 4.73
C LYS A 244 5.16 22.71 4.10
N GLY A 245 5.12 22.55 2.76
CA GLY A 245 6.31 22.16 1.99
C GLY A 245 6.79 20.72 2.22
N ARG A 246 5.93 19.85 2.74
CA ARG A 246 6.21 18.42 2.96
C ARG A 246 6.10 17.63 1.65
N ASP A 247 6.68 16.45 1.64
CA ASP A 247 6.47 15.46 0.58
C ASP A 247 4.97 15.35 0.22
N PRO A 248 4.57 15.38 -1.05
CA PRO A 248 3.15 15.31 -1.45
C PRO A 248 2.40 14.08 -0.93
N ARG A 249 3.11 12.98 -0.63
CA ARG A 249 2.53 11.78 -0.04
C ARG A 249 1.99 12.02 1.38
N PHE A 250 2.55 12.99 2.11
CA PHE A 250 2.05 13.38 3.44
C PHE A 250 0.57 13.79 3.35
N GLN A 251 0.26 14.76 2.50
CA GLN A 251 -1.10 15.26 2.34
C GLN A 251 -2.06 14.20 1.76
N ALA A 252 -1.55 13.28 0.97
CA ALA A 252 -2.32 12.17 0.42
C ALA A 252 -2.64 11.08 1.44
N THR A 253 -1.88 11.02 2.54
CA THR A 253 -1.96 9.90 3.51
C THR A 253 -2.58 10.32 4.84
N ILE A 254 -2.37 11.56 5.27
CA ILE A 254 -2.66 12.06 6.62
C ILE A 254 -3.64 13.23 6.57
N PHE A 255 -4.71 13.18 7.37
CA PHE A 255 -5.45 14.36 7.78
C PHE A 255 -4.80 14.98 9.02
N TYR A 256 -4.62 16.28 8.99
CA TYR A 256 -4.02 17.10 10.05
C TYR A 256 -4.88 18.34 10.30
N ASN A 257 -4.58 19.12 11.30
CA ASN A 257 -5.34 20.33 11.63
C ASN A 257 -5.40 21.30 10.44
N ASN A 258 -6.60 21.72 10.06
CA ASN A 258 -6.91 22.53 8.88
C ASN A 258 -6.64 21.85 7.53
N SER A 259 -6.47 20.53 7.48
CA SER A 259 -6.37 19.83 6.19
C SER A 259 -7.72 19.89 5.46
N PRO A 260 -7.72 20.18 4.13
CA PRO A 260 -8.95 20.26 3.36
C PRO A 260 -9.55 18.87 3.12
N VAL A 261 -10.89 18.82 3.11
CA VAL A 261 -11.69 17.62 2.87
C VAL A 261 -12.96 17.97 2.10
N LEU A 262 -13.55 16.99 1.42
CA LEU A 262 -14.87 17.14 0.80
C LEU A 262 -15.92 16.36 1.59
N LEU A 263 -17.06 17.01 1.89
CA LEU A 263 -18.30 16.41 2.36
C LEU A 263 -19.29 16.37 1.19
N GLY A 264 -19.35 15.25 0.50
CA GLY A 264 -20.00 15.20 -0.81
C GLY A 264 -19.24 16.07 -1.83
N LYS A 265 -19.84 17.18 -2.23
CA LYS A 265 -19.23 18.18 -3.11
C LYS A 265 -18.80 19.46 -2.38
N GLU A 266 -19.13 19.56 -1.10
CA GLU A 266 -18.89 20.77 -0.32
C GLU A 266 -17.51 20.75 0.32
N PRO A 267 -16.69 21.79 0.11
CA PRO A 267 -15.41 21.95 0.78
C PRO A 267 -15.58 22.10 2.30
N ALA A 268 -14.75 21.40 3.04
CA ALA A 268 -14.65 21.50 4.50
C ALA A 268 -13.20 21.36 4.95
N VAL A 269 -12.95 21.48 6.24
CA VAL A 269 -11.65 21.26 6.85
C VAL A 269 -11.76 20.33 8.05
N VAL A 270 -10.68 19.59 8.30
CA VAL A 270 -10.53 18.75 9.50
C VAL A 270 -9.94 19.63 10.61
N GLU A 271 -10.68 19.85 11.69
CA GLU A 271 -10.24 20.67 12.81
C GLU A 271 -9.92 19.79 14.01
N THR A 272 -8.62 19.62 14.30
CA THR A 272 -8.17 18.70 15.36
C THR A 272 -7.87 19.40 16.69
N TYR A 273 -7.98 20.74 16.78
CA TYR A 273 -7.87 21.46 18.04
C TYR A 273 -9.06 21.17 18.98
N VAL A 274 -8.90 21.46 20.26
CA VAL A 274 -9.97 21.26 21.27
C VAL A 274 -11.17 22.15 20.96
N GLY A 275 -12.33 21.55 20.78
CA GLY A 275 -13.57 22.21 20.34
C GLY A 275 -13.77 22.19 18.82
N GLY A 276 -12.84 21.68 18.03
CA GLY A 276 -12.97 21.49 16.59
C GLY A 276 -13.84 20.27 16.23
N ASN A 277 -14.25 20.19 14.95
CA ASN A 277 -15.13 19.12 14.44
C ASN A 277 -14.55 17.71 14.49
N SER A 278 -13.25 17.59 14.65
CA SER A 278 -12.47 16.34 14.74
C SER A 278 -11.39 16.44 15.82
N GLU A 279 -11.76 17.06 16.95
CA GLU A 279 -10.83 17.43 18.02
C GLU A 279 -10.02 16.26 18.58
N ILE A 280 -8.80 16.59 19.05
CA ILE A 280 -7.98 15.66 19.83
C ILE A 280 -8.61 15.41 21.20
N ARG A 281 -8.66 14.15 21.63
CA ARG A 281 -9.17 13.76 22.96
C ARG A 281 -8.28 12.72 23.61
N THR A 282 -8.14 12.83 24.92
CA THR A 282 -7.37 11.87 25.73
C THR A 282 -8.18 10.63 26.12
N SER A 283 -9.50 10.65 25.94
CA SER A 283 -10.40 9.55 26.26
C SER A 283 -11.49 9.39 25.20
N GLY A 284 -12.15 8.23 25.21
CA GLY A 284 -13.15 7.88 24.19
C GLY A 284 -12.54 7.11 23.03
N ASN A 285 -13.39 6.71 22.09
CA ASN A 285 -13.03 5.84 20.95
C ASN A 285 -13.45 6.44 19.59
N THR A 286 -13.71 7.72 19.52
CA THR A 286 -14.17 8.40 18.28
C THR A 286 -13.18 9.43 17.76
N ASN A 287 -12.27 9.91 18.62
CA ASN A 287 -11.38 11.01 18.31
C ASN A 287 -9.91 10.61 18.39
N THR A 288 -9.10 11.29 17.62
CA THR A 288 -7.64 11.08 17.61
C THR A 288 -7.00 11.43 18.96
N ARG A 289 -5.93 10.73 19.31
CA ARG A 289 -5.05 11.03 20.45
C ARG A 289 -3.74 11.70 20.03
N THR A 290 -3.47 11.69 18.72
CA THR A 290 -2.24 12.25 18.14
C THR A 290 -2.46 13.56 17.40
N GLY A 291 -3.71 13.97 17.15
CA GLY A 291 -4.05 15.12 16.32
C GLY A 291 -4.10 14.81 14.83
N TYR A 292 -3.97 13.54 14.45
CA TYR A 292 -3.94 13.08 13.07
C TYR A 292 -5.00 12.04 12.81
N TYR A 293 -5.44 11.94 11.53
CA TYR A 293 -6.32 10.89 11.05
C TYR A 293 -5.80 10.34 9.72
N TRP A 294 -6.22 9.13 9.38
CA TRP A 294 -5.86 8.47 8.15
C TRP A 294 -6.68 9.04 6.99
N ARG A 295 -6.01 9.47 5.91
CA ARG A 295 -6.63 9.95 4.68
C ARG A 295 -6.55 8.96 3.53
N LYS A 296 -5.43 8.28 3.39
CA LYS A 296 -5.19 7.32 2.30
C LYS A 296 -6.32 6.31 2.22
N ARG A 297 -6.86 6.07 1.01
CA ARG A 297 -8.01 5.22 0.74
C ARG A 297 -9.38 5.78 1.17
N MET A 298 -9.45 6.99 1.71
CA MET A 298 -10.71 7.67 1.94
C MET A 298 -11.16 8.32 0.62
N VAL A 299 -12.24 7.83 0.01
CA VAL A 299 -12.75 8.39 -1.25
C VAL A 299 -13.25 9.81 -1.03
N ASN A 300 -12.75 10.76 -1.83
CA ASN A 300 -13.12 12.17 -1.73
C ASN A 300 -14.63 12.36 -1.89
N GLY A 301 -15.25 13.03 -0.90
CA GLY A 301 -16.67 13.33 -0.90
C GLY A 301 -17.59 12.15 -0.60
N ASN A 302 -17.11 10.92 -0.57
CA ASN A 302 -17.91 9.74 -0.24
C ASN A 302 -17.83 9.46 1.27
N CYS A 303 -18.72 10.07 2.04
CA CYS A 303 -18.70 9.96 3.50
C CYS A 303 -20.12 10.00 4.09
N LYS A 304 -20.28 9.44 5.30
CA LYS A 304 -21.57 9.40 6.02
C LYS A 304 -22.14 10.80 6.28
N ALA A 305 -21.28 11.78 6.57
CA ALA A 305 -21.70 13.17 6.80
C ALA A 305 -22.38 13.80 5.57
N ALA A 306 -22.05 13.32 4.37
CA ALA A 306 -22.69 13.73 3.12
C ALA A 306 -23.93 12.89 2.75
N GLY A 307 -24.39 12.01 3.63
CA GLY A 307 -25.54 11.13 3.39
C GLY A 307 -25.23 10.02 2.37
N VAL A 308 -23.97 9.75 2.09
CA VAL A 308 -23.55 8.67 1.17
C VAL A 308 -23.44 7.38 1.97
N ALA A 309 -24.31 6.43 1.65
CA ALA A 309 -24.24 5.10 2.20
C ALA A 309 -23.21 4.28 1.40
N GLY A 310 -22.21 3.78 2.09
CA GLY A 310 -21.20 2.91 1.51
C GLY A 310 -19.93 3.66 1.11
N TYR A 311 -18.86 3.01 1.40
CA TYR A 311 -17.51 3.45 1.16
C TYR A 311 -16.79 2.38 0.32
N ASP A 312 -16.12 2.78 -0.74
CA ASP A 312 -15.48 1.85 -1.67
C ASP A 312 -13.97 2.13 -1.77
N GLY A 313 -13.28 2.06 -0.65
CA GLY A 313 -11.84 2.20 -0.57
C GLY A 313 -11.12 0.87 -0.87
N ARG A 314 -10.81 0.60 -2.13
CA ARG A 314 -10.17 -0.67 -2.52
C ARG A 314 -8.75 -0.76 -2.03
N PHE A 315 -8.39 -1.92 -1.51
CA PHE A 315 -7.01 -2.24 -1.17
C PHE A 315 -6.26 -2.70 -2.43
N ARG A 316 -5.13 -2.04 -2.71
CA ARG A 316 -4.25 -2.40 -3.82
C ARG A 316 -3.13 -3.29 -3.29
N PHE A 317 -3.18 -4.58 -3.63
CA PHE A 317 -2.12 -5.54 -3.26
C PHE A 317 -0.83 -5.23 -4.00
N TYR A 318 -0.95 -5.03 -5.31
CA TYR A 318 0.18 -4.73 -6.18
C TYR A 318 -0.13 -3.56 -7.12
N ARG A 319 0.86 -2.69 -7.30
CA ARG A 319 0.83 -1.57 -8.22
C ARG A 319 2.21 -1.36 -8.85
N LEU A 320 2.25 -0.78 -10.05
CA LEU A 320 3.50 -0.54 -10.78
C LEU A 320 4.50 0.31 -9.97
N GLY A 321 4.02 1.31 -9.23
CA GLY A 321 4.88 2.14 -8.39
C GLY A 321 5.67 1.33 -7.33
N LYS A 322 5.12 0.20 -6.83
CA LYS A 322 5.86 -0.71 -5.95
C LYS A 322 6.99 -1.42 -6.72
N ILE A 323 6.73 -1.83 -7.96
CA ILE A 323 7.74 -2.51 -8.79
C ILE A 323 8.91 -1.58 -9.13
N TYR A 324 8.64 -0.29 -9.36
CA TYR A 324 9.70 0.71 -9.50
C TYR A 324 10.58 0.82 -8.25
N LEU A 325 9.96 0.83 -7.06
CA LEU A 325 10.70 0.89 -5.80
C LEU A 325 11.52 -0.38 -5.57
N ASN A 326 10.95 -1.55 -5.84
CA ASN A 326 11.65 -2.83 -5.73
C ASN A 326 12.87 -2.90 -6.65
N ALA A 327 12.71 -2.44 -7.91
CA ALA A 327 13.81 -2.39 -8.87
C ALA A 327 14.90 -1.38 -8.46
N ALA A 328 14.50 -0.24 -7.89
CA ALA A 328 15.44 0.76 -7.41
C ALA A 328 16.24 0.27 -6.19
N GLU A 329 15.57 -0.37 -5.22
CA GLU A 329 16.21 -0.96 -4.05
C GLU A 329 17.23 -2.01 -4.46
N ALA A 330 16.82 -2.98 -5.30
CA ALA A 330 17.72 -4.03 -5.78
C ALA A 330 18.90 -3.51 -6.64
N ALA A 331 18.79 -2.30 -7.21
CA ALA A 331 19.84 -1.67 -8.00
C ALA A 331 20.84 -0.87 -7.13
N ILE A 332 20.45 -0.46 -5.93
CA ILE A 332 21.28 0.33 -5.01
C ILE A 332 22.14 -0.58 -4.14
N GLU A 333 21.57 -1.67 -3.68
CA GLU A 333 22.24 -2.67 -2.86
C GLU A 333 23.22 -3.56 -3.68
#